data_ea997126f81b1c4d9154e1ccb4b7431e
#
_entry.id   ea997126f81b1c4d9154e1ccb4b7431e
#
_cell.length_a   1.000
_cell.length_b   1.000
_cell.length_c   1.000
_cell.angle_alpha   90.00
_cell.angle_beta   90.00
_cell.angle_gamma   90.00
#
_symmetry.space_group_name_H-M   'P 1'
#
loop_
_entity.id
_entity.type
_entity.pdbx_description
1 polymer ?
#
loop_
_entity_poly.entity_id
_entity_poly.type
_entity_poly.pdbx_seq_one_letter_code
_entity_poly.pdbx_strand_id
1 'polypeptide(L)'
;TNAITFVEREAAAYDEAAVLANKAKKDAENAKSAGTSASAHAPMAGGCPGTRMRMLNQRLEETGESAPAAPQQSVSRLGQWPCQIKLVAPNAPYFNGAKLLIAADCTAYAYARMHEDFMKGKVTLIGCPKLDDIDYSEKLTTIISNNDIQSVTIVRMEVPCCGGLEMAAKKALQN
;
A
#
# COMPACT_ATOMS: atom_id res chain seq x y z
N THR A 1 15.96 -27.23 -13.87
CA THR A 1 14.96 -27.36 -12.80
C THR A 1 13.59 -27.13 -13.41
N ASN A 2 12.81 -28.20 -13.60
CA ASN A 2 11.40 -28.10 -14.02
C ASN A 2 10.55 -27.61 -12.85
N ALA A 3 10.56 -26.31 -12.60
CA ALA A 3 9.84 -25.71 -11.48
C ALA A 3 8.35 -25.50 -11.77
N ILE A 4 7.93 -25.50 -13.04
CA ILE A 4 6.55 -25.29 -13.46
C ILE A 4 6.22 -26.27 -14.58
N THR A 5 5.15 -27.04 -14.43
CA THR A 5 4.60 -27.92 -15.46
C THR A 5 3.23 -27.39 -15.86
N PHE A 6 3.04 -27.14 -17.15
CA PHE A 6 1.74 -26.79 -17.70
C PHE A 6 1.01 -28.06 -18.12
N VAL A 7 -0.21 -28.24 -17.63
CA VAL A 7 -1.10 -29.32 -18.03
C VAL A 7 -2.31 -28.68 -18.68
N GLU A 8 -2.47 -28.89 -19.98
CA GLU A 8 -3.66 -28.49 -20.71
C GLU A 8 -4.83 -29.41 -20.30
N ARG A 9 -5.92 -28.81 -19.86
CA ARG A 9 -7.16 -29.50 -19.51
C ARG A 9 -8.34 -28.85 -20.18
N GLU A 10 -9.24 -29.66 -20.68
CA GLU A 10 -10.53 -29.17 -21.16
C GLU A 10 -11.32 -28.61 -19.96
N ALA A 11 -11.69 -27.34 -20.02
CA ALA A 11 -12.47 -26.71 -18.97
C ALA A 11 -13.93 -27.12 -19.10
N ALA A 12 -14.59 -27.39 -17.97
CA ALA A 12 -16.03 -27.57 -17.94
C ALA A 12 -16.74 -26.31 -18.47
N ALA A 13 -17.88 -26.47 -19.11
CA ALA A 13 -18.68 -25.36 -19.57
C ALA A 13 -18.97 -24.38 -18.41
N TYR A 14 -18.90 -23.08 -18.71
CA TYR A 14 -19.17 -22.02 -17.72
C TYR A 14 -20.61 -22.15 -17.19
N ASP A 15 -20.74 -22.35 -15.88
CA ASP A 15 -22.02 -22.43 -15.18
C ASP A 15 -22.26 -21.14 -14.39
N GLU A 16 -23.01 -20.23 -14.99
CA GLU A 16 -23.38 -18.94 -14.42
C GLU A 16 -24.20 -19.09 -13.13
N ALA A 17 -25.09 -20.10 -13.07
CA ALA A 17 -25.92 -20.34 -11.90
C ALA A 17 -25.08 -20.77 -10.68
N ALA A 18 -24.08 -21.62 -10.89
CA ALA A 18 -23.13 -22.04 -9.84
C ALA A 18 -22.28 -20.87 -9.35
N VAL A 19 -21.87 -19.96 -10.23
CA VAL A 19 -21.10 -18.76 -9.87
C VAL A 19 -21.95 -17.80 -9.02
N LEU A 20 -23.18 -17.54 -9.40
CA LEU A 20 -24.11 -16.70 -8.65
C LEU A 20 -24.44 -17.30 -7.27
N ALA A 21 -24.65 -18.62 -7.19
CA ALA A 21 -24.89 -19.32 -5.93
C ALA A 21 -23.68 -19.24 -4.99
N ASN A 22 -22.45 -19.40 -5.51
CA ASN A 22 -21.23 -19.26 -4.73
C ASN A 22 -21.00 -17.82 -4.25
N LYS A 23 -21.34 -16.82 -5.06
CA LYS A 23 -21.28 -15.41 -4.67
C LYS A 23 -22.25 -15.14 -3.53
N ALA A 24 -23.50 -15.59 -3.63
CA ALA A 24 -24.50 -15.42 -2.59
C ALA A 24 -24.10 -16.11 -1.26
N LYS A 25 -23.48 -17.29 -1.32
CA LYS A 25 -22.93 -17.96 -0.13
C LYS A 25 -21.82 -17.16 0.54
N LYS A 26 -20.87 -16.61 -0.23
CA LYS A 26 -19.79 -15.77 0.29
C LYS A 26 -20.31 -14.49 0.90
N ASP A 27 -21.31 -13.88 0.31
CA ASP A 27 -21.93 -12.66 0.84
C ASP A 27 -22.66 -12.95 2.16
N ALA A 28 -23.32 -14.10 2.28
CA ALA A 28 -23.97 -14.53 3.51
C ALA A 28 -22.98 -14.92 4.63
N GLU A 29 -21.83 -15.53 4.30
CA GLU A 29 -20.74 -15.82 5.24
C GLU A 29 -20.07 -14.54 5.73
N ASN A 30 -19.81 -13.58 4.85
CA ASN A 30 -19.29 -12.25 5.21
C ASN A 30 -20.25 -11.46 6.12
N ALA A 31 -21.56 -11.61 5.93
CA ALA A 31 -22.56 -11.00 6.80
C ALA A 31 -22.59 -11.63 8.21
N LYS A 32 -22.29 -12.93 8.33
CA LYS A 32 -22.23 -13.63 9.62
C LYS A 32 -20.95 -13.36 10.40
N SER A 33 -19.84 -13.08 9.73
CA SER A 33 -18.56 -12.73 10.37
C SER A 33 -18.48 -11.26 10.84
N ALA A 34 -19.43 -10.42 10.46
CA ALA A 34 -19.52 -9.02 10.88
C ALA A 34 -20.10 -8.80 12.29
N GLY A 35 -20.38 -9.88 13.05
CA GLY A 35 -21.12 -9.84 14.31
C GLY A 35 -20.29 -9.72 15.60
N THR A 36 -18.98 -9.54 15.57
CA THR A 36 -18.16 -9.37 16.80
C THR A 36 -16.91 -8.56 16.52
N SER A 37 -17.01 -7.27 16.38
CA SER A 37 -16.05 -6.25 16.83
C SER A 37 -16.59 -4.87 16.46
N ALA A 38 -17.11 -4.15 17.42
CA ALA A 38 -17.53 -2.77 17.26
C ALA A 38 -16.31 -1.88 17.14
N SER A 39 -15.95 -1.48 15.92
CA SER A 39 -15.19 -0.27 15.64
C SER A 39 -15.81 0.36 14.39
N ALA A 40 -16.36 1.55 14.60
CA ALA A 40 -17.15 2.29 13.64
C ALA A 40 -16.31 2.78 12.46
N HIS A 41 -16.39 2.08 11.33
CA HIS A 41 -16.11 2.65 10.01
C HIS A 41 -17.01 1.91 9.02
N ALA A 42 -17.96 2.65 8.46
CA ALA A 42 -18.88 2.15 7.43
C ALA A 42 -18.09 1.55 6.25
N PRO A 43 -18.45 0.35 5.77
CA PRO A 43 -17.81 -0.22 4.59
C PRO A 43 -18.29 0.56 3.36
N MET A 44 -17.39 1.26 2.69
CA MET A 44 -17.63 1.72 1.33
C MET A 44 -17.80 0.49 0.43
N ALA A 45 -19.05 0.26 0.00
CA ALA A 45 -19.40 -0.82 -0.89
C ALA A 45 -18.79 -0.58 -2.29
N GLY A 46 -18.04 -1.56 -2.79
CA GLY A 46 -17.62 -1.63 -4.18
C GLY A 46 -16.15 -1.25 -4.41
N GLY A 47 -15.28 -2.26 -4.52
CA GLY A 47 -13.89 -2.10 -4.94
C GLY A 47 -13.12 -3.40 -4.82
N CYS A 48 -12.08 -3.56 -5.64
CA CYS A 48 -11.13 -4.67 -5.52
C CYS A 48 -10.55 -4.70 -4.10
N PRO A 49 -10.37 -5.88 -3.45
CA PRO A 49 -9.75 -5.98 -2.14
C PRO A 49 -8.39 -5.28 -2.01
N GLY A 50 -7.63 -5.17 -3.13
CA GLY A 50 -6.34 -4.48 -3.17
C GLY A 50 -6.41 -2.96 -3.01
N THR A 51 -7.57 -2.34 -3.26
CA THR A 51 -7.76 -0.88 -3.12
C THR A 51 -8.42 -0.48 -1.80
N ARG A 52 -8.83 -1.45 -0.97
CA ARG A 52 -9.44 -1.14 0.33
C ARG A 52 -8.42 -0.50 1.26
N MET A 53 -8.74 0.70 1.70
CA MET A 53 -7.95 1.42 2.68
C MET A 53 -7.94 0.69 4.03
N ARG A 54 -6.76 0.49 4.62
CA ARG A 54 -6.58 -0.09 5.95
C ARG A 54 -5.43 0.58 6.68
N MET A 55 -5.62 0.81 7.97
CA MET A 55 -4.52 1.06 8.91
C MET A 55 -3.95 -0.30 9.33
N LEU A 56 -2.66 -0.46 9.17
CA LEU A 56 -1.94 -1.64 9.65
C LEU A 56 -1.45 -1.31 11.06
N ASN A 57 -1.96 -2.03 12.08
CA ASN A 57 -1.49 -1.85 13.45
C ASN A 57 -0.01 -2.23 13.53
N GLN A 58 0.85 -1.23 13.57
CA GLN A 58 2.22 -1.42 13.97
C GLN A 58 2.22 -1.56 15.50
N ARG A 59 2.55 -2.73 16.01
CA ARG A 59 2.96 -2.86 17.40
C ARG A 59 4.20 -1.99 17.56
N LEU A 60 4.03 -0.84 18.17
CA LEU A 60 5.12 -0.07 18.73
C LEU A 60 5.63 -0.91 19.92
N GLU A 61 6.57 -1.80 19.67
CA GLU A 61 7.41 -2.31 20.74
C GLU A 61 8.31 -1.14 21.13
N GLU A 62 7.88 -0.44 22.17
CA GLU A 62 8.78 0.39 22.96
C GLU A 62 9.82 -0.57 23.55
N THR A 63 10.95 -0.68 22.88
CA THR A 63 12.10 -1.39 23.42
C THR A 63 12.73 -0.53 24.49
N GLY A 64 12.28 -0.71 25.73
CA GLY A 64 13.09 -0.47 26.90
C GLY A 64 14.22 -1.51 26.93
N GLU A 65 15.43 -1.00 27.12
CA GLU A 65 16.66 -1.65 27.59
C GLU A 65 17.13 -3.00 27.02
N SER A 66 18.34 -2.93 26.55
CA SER A 66 19.34 -3.91 26.16
C SER A 66 19.24 -5.31 26.79
N ALA A 67 18.92 -6.29 25.93
CA ALA A 67 19.28 -7.69 26.10
C ALA A 67 20.16 -8.13 24.89
N PRO A 68 21.08 -9.13 25.06
CA PRO A 68 22.06 -9.49 24.04
C PRO A 68 21.41 -10.00 22.76
N ALA A 69 21.99 -9.58 21.62
CA ALA A 69 21.49 -9.71 20.27
C ALA A 69 21.06 -11.13 19.88
N ALA A 70 19.76 -11.41 20.04
CA ALA A 70 19.09 -12.40 19.22
C ALA A 70 18.96 -11.85 17.78
N PRO A 71 18.95 -12.69 16.73
CA PRO A 71 18.79 -12.23 15.35
C PRO A 71 17.50 -11.42 15.25
N GLN A 72 17.64 -10.10 15.06
CA GLN A 72 16.50 -9.19 14.96
C GLN A 72 15.68 -9.57 13.73
N GLN A 73 14.52 -10.15 13.95
CA GLN A 73 13.57 -10.37 12.88
C GLN A 73 13.17 -9.01 12.29
N SER A 74 13.38 -8.84 11.00
CA SER A 74 12.96 -7.61 10.30
C SER A 74 11.43 -7.51 10.32
N VAL A 75 10.92 -6.52 11.06
CA VAL A 75 9.48 -6.26 11.18
C VAL A 75 9.04 -5.30 10.08
N SER A 76 7.89 -5.57 9.44
CA SER A 76 7.31 -4.63 8.48
C SER A 76 6.96 -3.31 9.15
N ARG A 77 7.39 -2.19 8.54
CA ARG A 77 7.08 -0.83 8.98
C ARG A 77 5.99 -0.16 8.12
N LEU A 78 5.35 -0.92 7.22
CA LEU A 78 4.23 -0.42 6.44
C LEU A 78 3.01 -0.24 7.35
N GLY A 79 2.59 1.01 7.55
CA GLY A 79 1.53 1.39 8.48
C GLY A 79 0.14 1.53 7.86
N GLN A 80 0.02 1.52 6.53
CA GLN A 80 -1.26 1.68 5.83
C GLN A 80 -1.35 0.82 4.58
N TRP A 81 -2.56 0.68 4.08
CA TRP A 81 -2.88 0.05 2.80
C TRP A 81 -4.03 0.81 2.11
N PRO A 82 -4.00 0.98 0.78
CA PRO A 82 -2.94 0.63 -0.17
C PRO A 82 -1.72 1.54 -0.06
N CYS A 83 -0.58 1.15 -0.65
CA CYS A 83 0.64 1.96 -0.72
C CYS A 83 0.94 2.49 -2.12
N GLN A 84 0.34 1.94 -3.17
CA GLN A 84 0.51 2.44 -4.54
C GLN A 84 -0.15 3.81 -4.71
N ILE A 85 0.59 4.79 -5.27
CA ILE A 85 0.09 6.15 -5.51
C ILE A 85 -1.21 6.12 -6.31
N LYS A 86 -1.32 5.28 -7.32
CA LYS A 86 -2.53 5.16 -8.16
C LYS A 86 -3.76 4.68 -7.38
N LEU A 87 -3.58 3.86 -6.37
CA LEU A 87 -4.66 3.18 -5.65
C LEU A 87 -5.12 3.91 -4.39
N VAL A 88 -4.25 4.72 -3.79
CA VAL A 88 -4.56 5.40 -2.54
C VAL A 88 -5.65 6.46 -2.73
N ALA A 89 -6.57 6.57 -1.77
CA ALA A 89 -7.55 7.64 -1.75
C ALA A 89 -6.89 8.95 -1.26
N PRO A 90 -6.99 10.08 -1.99
CA PRO A 90 -6.33 11.32 -1.61
C PRO A 90 -6.70 11.86 -0.23
N ASN A 91 -7.91 11.57 0.24
CA ASN A 91 -8.44 12.03 1.53
C ASN A 91 -8.40 10.94 2.60
N ALA A 92 -7.45 10.00 2.50
CA ALA A 92 -7.33 8.92 3.47
C ALA A 92 -6.95 9.47 4.85
N PRO A 93 -7.62 9.04 5.94
CA PRO A 93 -7.41 9.61 7.28
C PRO A 93 -5.97 9.46 7.79
N TYR A 94 -5.21 8.50 7.31
CA TYR A 94 -3.81 8.31 7.69
C TYR A 94 -2.86 9.38 7.14
N PHE A 95 -3.31 10.25 6.23
CA PHE A 95 -2.50 11.38 5.76
C PHE A 95 -2.49 12.55 6.73
N ASN A 96 -3.49 12.67 7.59
CA ASN A 96 -3.58 13.79 8.51
C ASN A 96 -2.47 13.73 9.58
N GLY A 97 -1.63 14.75 9.64
CA GLY A 97 -0.47 14.77 10.52
C GLY A 97 0.70 13.87 10.08
N ALA A 98 0.69 13.36 8.84
CA ALA A 98 1.64 12.36 8.41
C ALA A 98 2.99 12.94 7.97
N LYS A 99 4.05 12.15 8.23
CA LYS A 99 5.32 12.25 7.50
C LYS A 99 5.20 11.34 6.28
N LEU A 100 5.29 11.90 5.08
CA LEU A 100 5.08 11.18 3.83
C LEU A 100 6.41 10.67 3.26
N LEU A 101 6.44 9.39 2.90
CA LEU A 101 7.51 8.79 2.10
C LEU A 101 6.98 8.50 0.70
N ILE A 102 7.61 9.05 -0.32
CA ILE A 102 7.37 8.74 -1.73
C ILE A 102 8.57 7.97 -2.25
N ALA A 103 8.39 6.69 -2.55
CA ALA A 103 9.48 5.79 -2.92
C ALA A 103 9.24 5.18 -4.31
N ALA A 104 10.30 5.05 -5.09
CA ALA A 104 10.24 4.29 -6.34
C ALA A 104 10.11 2.78 -6.04
N ASP A 105 9.34 2.05 -6.82
CA ASP A 105 9.06 0.62 -6.61
C ASP A 105 10.34 -0.22 -6.42
N CYS A 106 11.40 0.09 -7.18
CA CYS A 106 12.66 -0.66 -7.10
C CYS A 106 13.43 -0.44 -5.79
N THR A 107 13.17 0.64 -5.02
CA THR A 107 13.99 1.00 -3.87
C THR A 107 13.89 0.00 -2.73
N ALA A 108 12.71 -0.59 -2.51
CA ALA A 108 12.50 -1.61 -1.50
C ALA A 108 13.29 -2.90 -1.78
N TYR A 109 13.51 -3.23 -3.04
CA TYR A 109 14.30 -4.39 -3.45
C TYR A 109 15.80 -4.09 -3.49
N ALA A 110 16.18 -2.84 -3.78
CA ALA A 110 17.57 -2.43 -3.86
C ALA A 110 18.20 -2.15 -2.48
N TYR A 111 17.40 -1.73 -1.49
CA TYR A 111 17.90 -1.33 -0.19
C TYR A 111 17.34 -2.20 0.94
N ALA A 112 18.18 -3.08 1.48
CA ALA A 112 17.78 -4.11 2.44
C ALA A 112 17.14 -3.56 3.74
N ARG A 113 17.52 -2.34 4.17
CA ARG A 113 17.00 -1.70 5.39
C ARG A 113 15.88 -0.69 5.13
N MET A 114 15.18 -0.82 4.02
CA MET A 114 14.12 0.10 3.59
C MET A 114 13.07 0.36 4.68
N HIS A 115 12.66 -0.68 5.40
CA HIS A 115 11.67 -0.58 6.47
C HIS A 115 12.16 0.26 7.66
N GLU A 116 13.40 0.03 8.11
CA GLU A 116 13.92 0.70 9.30
C GLU A 116 14.38 2.13 9.01
N ASP A 117 15.07 2.35 7.90
CA ASP A 117 15.72 3.62 7.64
C ASP A 117 14.78 4.65 6.95
N PHE A 118 13.81 4.17 6.16
CA PHE A 118 12.94 5.05 5.39
C PHE A 118 11.46 4.96 5.75
N MET A 119 10.90 3.77 5.97
CA MET A 119 9.46 3.59 6.15
C MET A 119 8.99 3.84 7.59
N LYS A 120 9.85 3.61 8.58
CA LYS A 120 9.50 3.72 10.00
C LYS A 120 8.92 5.08 10.34
N GLY A 121 7.70 5.10 10.88
CA GLY A 121 6.98 6.31 11.27
C GLY A 121 6.51 7.19 10.13
N LYS A 122 6.45 6.67 8.89
CA LYS A 122 5.98 7.40 7.72
C LYS A 122 4.84 6.67 7.02
N VAL A 123 3.94 7.44 6.43
CA VAL A 123 2.98 6.96 5.44
C VAL A 123 3.73 6.77 4.12
N THR A 124 3.73 5.56 3.60
CA THR A 124 4.56 5.19 2.45
C THR A 124 3.72 5.09 1.19
N LEU A 125 4.09 5.87 0.18
CA LEU A 125 3.56 5.80 -1.18
C LEU A 125 4.64 5.30 -2.12
N ILE A 126 4.27 4.37 -2.99
CA ILE A 126 5.19 3.81 -3.99
C ILE A 126 4.63 3.99 -5.40
N GLY A 127 5.53 4.02 -6.38
CA GLY A 127 5.17 4.07 -7.79
C GLY A 127 6.37 4.06 -8.72
N CYS A 128 6.11 3.72 -9.99
CA CYS A 128 7.11 3.77 -11.05
C CYS A 128 6.56 4.56 -12.25
N PRO A 129 7.00 5.81 -12.49
CA PRO A 129 6.50 6.61 -13.60
C PRO A 129 6.69 5.94 -14.96
N LYS A 130 7.74 5.11 -15.09
CA LYS A 130 8.04 4.38 -16.31
C LYS A 130 7.05 3.24 -16.59
N LEU A 131 6.68 2.47 -15.56
CA LEU A 131 5.78 1.32 -15.71
C LEU A 131 4.32 1.74 -15.70
N ASP A 132 3.99 2.74 -14.89
CA ASP A 132 2.63 3.23 -14.77
C ASP A 132 2.23 4.18 -15.91
N ASP A 133 3.20 4.69 -16.66
CA ASP A 133 3.02 5.65 -17.75
C ASP A 133 2.13 6.84 -17.36
N ILE A 134 2.39 7.41 -16.19
CA ILE A 134 1.57 8.48 -15.60
C ILE A 134 2.43 9.56 -14.94
N ASP A 135 1.96 10.81 -14.98
CA ASP A 135 2.44 11.89 -14.12
C ASP A 135 1.68 11.88 -12.79
N TYR A 136 2.37 11.62 -11.71
CA TYR A 136 1.79 11.59 -10.36
C TYR A 136 1.55 12.99 -9.77
N SER A 137 1.98 14.06 -10.43
CA SER A 137 1.97 15.41 -9.86
C SER A 137 0.59 15.86 -9.41
N GLU A 138 -0.46 15.63 -10.20
CA GLU A 138 -1.83 16.01 -9.84
C GLU A 138 -2.32 15.31 -8.56
N LYS A 139 -2.10 13.99 -8.51
CA LYS A 139 -2.54 13.21 -7.35
C LYS A 139 -1.75 13.53 -6.09
N LEU A 140 -0.44 13.72 -6.22
CA LEU A 140 0.42 14.14 -5.11
C LEU A 140 0.07 15.55 -4.64
N THR A 141 -0.22 16.48 -5.54
CA THR A 141 -0.75 17.82 -5.20
C THR A 141 -2.03 17.69 -4.38
N THR A 142 -2.99 16.89 -4.84
CA THR A 142 -4.25 16.68 -4.13
C THR A 142 -4.04 16.09 -2.73
N ILE A 143 -3.13 15.13 -2.58
CA ILE A 143 -2.80 14.55 -1.27
C ILE A 143 -2.17 15.59 -0.35
N ILE A 144 -1.20 16.36 -0.85
CA ILE A 144 -0.43 17.33 -0.03
C ILE A 144 -1.30 18.53 0.34
N SER A 145 -2.11 19.05 -0.59
CA SER A 145 -2.94 20.24 -0.34
C SER A 145 -4.16 19.98 0.54
N ASN A 146 -4.70 18.77 0.52
CA ASN A 146 -5.93 18.43 1.26
C ASN A 146 -5.68 17.83 2.65
N ASN A 147 -4.43 17.59 3.03
CA ASN A 147 -4.09 16.94 4.28
C ASN A 147 -2.96 17.68 5.00
N ASP A 148 -2.92 17.57 6.32
CA ASP A 148 -1.83 18.13 7.14
C ASP A 148 -0.56 17.26 7.04
N ILE A 149 0.22 17.44 5.98
CA ILE A 149 1.47 16.72 5.75
C ILE A 149 2.63 17.44 6.43
N GLN A 150 3.25 16.78 7.41
CA GLN A 150 4.36 17.37 8.18
C GLN A 150 5.68 17.42 7.41
N SER A 151 5.94 16.41 6.60
CA SER A 151 7.18 16.33 5.80
C SER A 151 7.02 15.37 4.62
N VAL A 152 7.82 15.60 3.58
CA VAL A 152 7.90 14.73 2.40
C VAL A 152 9.33 14.24 2.23
N THR A 153 9.51 12.92 2.18
CA THR A 153 10.78 12.25 1.88
C THR A 153 10.66 11.54 0.55
N ILE A 154 11.62 11.73 -0.35
CA ILE A 154 11.64 11.05 -1.65
C ILE A 154 12.82 10.09 -1.68
N VAL A 155 12.55 8.82 -2.01
CA VAL A 155 13.58 7.78 -2.20
C VAL A 155 13.45 7.23 -3.61
N ARG A 156 14.53 7.34 -4.39
CA ARG A 156 14.55 6.91 -5.78
C ARG A 156 15.90 6.29 -6.16
N MET A 157 15.92 5.55 -7.25
CA MET A 157 17.15 5.05 -7.85
C MET A 157 17.80 6.16 -8.68
N GLU A 158 19.13 6.13 -8.78
CA GLU A 158 19.92 7.04 -9.64
C GLU A 158 19.85 6.62 -11.12
N VAL A 159 18.62 6.51 -11.62
CA VAL A 159 18.38 6.17 -13.03
C VAL A 159 17.38 7.16 -13.64
N PRO A 160 17.48 7.45 -14.94
CA PRO A 160 16.64 8.47 -15.59
C PRO A 160 15.13 8.23 -15.40
N CYS A 161 14.67 6.97 -15.44
CA CYS A 161 13.26 6.64 -15.28
C CYS A 161 12.68 7.01 -13.91
N CYS A 162 13.49 7.10 -12.85
CA CYS A 162 13.03 7.53 -11.52
C CYS A 162 13.00 9.06 -11.37
N GLY A 163 13.58 9.82 -12.30
CA GLY A 163 13.54 11.29 -12.26
C GLY A 163 12.13 11.86 -12.30
N GLY A 164 11.21 11.20 -13.02
CA GLY A 164 9.80 11.60 -13.09
C GLY A 164 9.09 11.60 -11.74
N LEU A 165 9.43 10.66 -10.84
CA LEU A 165 8.86 10.63 -9.49
C LEU A 165 9.29 11.83 -8.64
N GLU A 166 10.58 12.18 -8.71
CA GLU A 166 11.12 13.37 -8.04
C GLU A 166 10.51 14.65 -8.59
N MET A 167 10.41 14.77 -9.91
CA MET A 167 9.81 15.94 -10.56
C MET A 167 8.33 16.10 -10.18
N ALA A 168 7.56 15.00 -10.16
CA ALA A 168 6.15 15.03 -9.75
C ALA A 168 5.98 15.48 -8.30
N ALA A 169 6.83 14.99 -7.39
CA ALA A 169 6.79 15.39 -5.99
C ALA A 169 7.20 16.86 -5.80
N LYS A 170 8.24 17.34 -6.49
CA LYS A 170 8.65 18.75 -6.46
C LYS A 170 7.56 19.67 -6.98
N LYS A 171 6.90 19.31 -8.08
CA LYS A 171 5.78 20.06 -8.65
C LYS A 171 4.59 20.12 -7.67
N ALA A 172 4.31 19.01 -7.01
CA ALA A 172 3.23 18.94 -6.01
C ALA A 172 3.49 19.81 -4.78
N LEU A 173 4.75 20.04 -4.41
CA LEU A 173 5.14 20.89 -3.29
C LEU A 173 5.17 22.40 -3.64
N GLN A 174 5.13 22.75 -4.93
CA GLN A 174 5.15 24.15 -5.41
C GLN A 174 3.75 24.73 -5.62
N ASN A 175 2.73 23.89 -5.65
CA ASN A 175 1.32 24.27 -5.82
C ASN A 175 0.61 24.40 -4.47
#